data_a5f7a3cd48d56f5d84bb8b4172f5c8b9
#
_entry.id   a5f7a3cd48d56f5d84bb8b4172f5c8b9
#
_cell.length_a   1.000
_cell.length_b   1.000
_cell.length_c   1.000
_cell.angle_alpha   90.00
_cell.angle_beta   90.00
_cell.angle_gamma   90.00
#
_symmetry.space_group_name_H-M   'P 1'
#
loop_
_entity.id
_entity.type
_entity.pdbx_description
1 polymer ?
#
loop_
_entity_poly.entity_id
_entity_poly.type
_entity_poly.pdbx_seq_one_letter_code
_entity_poly.pdbx_strand_id
1 'polypeptide(L)'
;LACEGMKPVVAIYSTFLQRAYDQLVHDIALQNLPVLFAVDRAGIVGADGPTHAGLYDLSFLRCVPNMIVAAPSDENECRLLLSTCYQADAPAAVRYPRGTGTGAPVSDDLETVAIGKGIIRRQGEKTAFIAFGSMVAPALAVAEKLNATVADMRFVKPIDEGLIIRLAQSHDYIVTTEENAEQGGAGSAVLEVLAKHGICKPVLLLGVADTVTEHGDPKKL
;
A
#
# COMPACT_ATOMS: atom_id res chain seq x y z
N LEU A 1 17.09 -20.99 -1.09
CA LEU A 1 17.99 -19.88 -0.73
C LEU A 1 17.69 -19.36 0.67
N ALA A 2 16.44 -18.94 0.96
CA ALA A 2 16.09 -18.40 2.28
C ALA A 2 16.34 -19.40 3.42
N CYS A 3 16.05 -20.69 3.22
CA CYS A 3 16.34 -21.75 4.21
C CYS A 3 17.84 -21.91 4.51
N GLU A 4 18.72 -21.42 3.62
CA GLU A 4 20.16 -21.46 3.78
C GLU A 4 20.72 -20.11 4.31
N GLY A 5 19.86 -19.28 4.89
CA GLY A 5 20.25 -18.00 5.52
C GLY A 5 20.48 -16.83 4.55
N MET A 6 20.13 -16.97 3.27
CA MET A 6 20.14 -15.85 2.34
C MET A 6 18.86 -15.04 2.47
N LYS A 7 18.88 -13.77 2.03
CA LYS A 7 17.69 -12.92 1.90
C LYS A 7 17.36 -12.68 0.41
N PRO A 8 16.57 -13.55 -0.22
CA PRO A 8 16.21 -13.41 -1.63
C PRO A 8 15.32 -12.19 -1.86
N VAL A 9 15.52 -11.54 -3.01
CA VAL A 9 14.60 -10.54 -3.54
C VAL A 9 13.95 -11.10 -4.79
N VAL A 10 12.61 -11.16 -4.82
CA VAL A 10 11.80 -11.59 -5.95
C VAL A 10 11.19 -10.37 -6.61
N ALA A 11 11.75 -9.96 -7.75
CA ALA A 11 11.19 -8.87 -8.55
C ALA A 11 10.18 -9.45 -9.54
N ILE A 12 8.91 -9.10 -9.37
CA ILE A 12 7.81 -9.67 -10.15
C ILE A 12 6.68 -8.63 -10.35
N TYR A 13 5.99 -8.68 -11.48
CA TYR A 13 4.80 -7.85 -11.69
C TYR A 13 3.64 -8.32 -10.82
N SER A 14 2.87 -7.36 -10.31
CA SER A 14 1.69 -7.64 -9.49
C SER A 14 0.76 -8.67 -10.14
N THR A 15 0.43 -8.51 -11.43
CA THR A 15 -0.43 -9.44 -12.16
C THR A 15 0.17 -10.85 -12.28
N PHE A 16 1.49 -10.99 -12.38
CA PHE A 16 2.13 -12.30 -12.50
C PHE A 16 2.30 -13.01 -11.16
N LEU A 17 2.36 -12.25 -10.07
CA LEU A 17 2.39 -12.80 -8.72
C LEU A 17 1.14 -13.63 -8.40
N GLN A 18 0.01 -13.37 -9.06
CA GLN A 18 -1.22 -14.16 -8.92
C GLN A 18 -1.00 -15.64 -9.23
N ARG A 19 -0.13 -15.98 -10.19
CA ARG A 19 0.21 -17.38 -10.55
C ARG A 19 1.20 -18.02 -9.57
N ALA A 20 1.91 -17.23 -8.79
CA ALA A 20 2.84 -17.69 -7.76
C ALA A 20 2.25 -17.53 -6.35
N TYR A 21 0.95 -17.28 -6.22
CA TYR A 21 0.30 -17.04 -4.93
C TYR A 21 0.35 -18.26 -4.02
N ASP A 22 0.16 -19.46 -4.58
CA ASP A 22 0.28 -20.71 -3.84
C ASP A 22 1.69 -20.87 -3.25
N GLN A 23 2.74 -20.67 -4.06
CA GLN A 23 4.13 -20.75 -3.61
C GLN A 23 4.47 -19.65 -2.59
N LEU A 24 3.92 -18.45 -2.76
CA LEU A 24 4.07 -17.38 -1.75
C LEU A 24 3.49 -17.82 -0.40
N VAL A 25 2.30 -18.43 -0.41
CA VAL A 25 1.65 -18.91 0.82
C VAL A 25 2.41 -20.10 1.42
N HIS A 26 2.58 -21.20 0.64
CA HIS A 26 3.10 -22.46 1.16
C HIS A 26 4.61 -22.44 1.38
N ASP A 27 5.36 -21.92 0.42
CA ASP A 27 6.81 -22.05 0.43
C ASP A 27 7.49 -20.91 1.22
N ILE A 28 6.82 -19.77 1.37
CA ILE A 28 7.41 -18.58 1.99
C ILE A 28 6.68 -18.19 3.28
N ALA A 29 5.39 -17.83 3.19
CA ALA A 29 4.69 -17.20 4.30
C ALA A 29 4.43 -18.17 5.47
N LEU A 30 4.03 -19.42 5.20
CA LEU A 30 3.80 -20.42 6.23
C LEU A 30 5.10 -20.80 6.99
N GLN A 31 6.23 -20.73 6.28
CA GLN A 31 7.55 -21.00 6.87
C GLN A 31 8.19 -19.75 7.48
N ASN A 32 7.54 -18.60 7.38
CA ASN A 32 8.05 -17.30 7.81
C ASN A 32 9.45 -16.97 7.26
N LEU A 33 9.71 -17.28 6.00
CA LEU A 33 11.02 -17.07 5.39
C LEU A 33 11.22 -15.60 5.00
N PRO A 34 12.40 -15.00 5.26
CA PRO A 34 12.69 -13.60 4.98
C PRO A 34 12.94 -13.36 3.48
N VAL A 35 11.88 -13.40 2.69
CA VAL A 35 11.88 -13.11 1.25
C VAL A 35 11.23 -11.78 1.00
N LEU A 36 11.92 -10.89 0.28
CA LEU A 36 11.37 -9.61 -0.17
C LEU A 36 10.79 -9.75 -1.57
N PHE A 37 9.51 -9.47 -1.72
CA PHE A 37 8.83 -9.33 -3.01
C PHE A 37 8.84 -7.85 -3.42
N ALA A 38 9.59 -7.51 -4.46
CA ALA A 38 9.55 -6.21 -5.13
C ALA A 38 8.48 -6.29 -6.22
N VAL A 39 7.27 -5.85 -5.88
CA VAL A 39 6.06 -6.00 -6.72
C VAL A 39 5.91 -4.79 -7.62
N ASP A 40 6.36 -4.94 -8.85
CA ASP A 40 6.30 -3.92 -9.90
C ASP A 40 4.91 -3.91 -10.58
N ARG A 41 4.57 -2.82 -11.22
CA ARG A 41 3.30 -2.61 -11.94
C ARG A 41 2.07 -2.85 -11.06
N ALA A 42 2.15 -2.43 -9.83
CA ALA A 42 0.98 -2.36 -8.96
C ALA A 42 0.09 -1.18 -9.38
N GLY A 43 -1.22 -1.38 -9.34
CA GLY A 43 -2.19 -0.37 -9.75
C GLY A 43 -2.53 -0.38 -11.24
N ILE A 44 -2.97 0.76 -11.76
CA ILE A 44 -3.39 0.96 -13.15
C ILE A 44 -2.15 1.10 -14.04
N VAL A 45 -2.00 0.19 -15.00
CA VAL A 45 -0.82 0.15 -15.89
C VAL A 45 -1.04 0.85 -17.23
N GLY A 46 -2.26 1.28 -17.52
CA GLY A 46 -2.61 2.06 -18.72
C GLY A 46 -2.40 1.32 -20.02
N ALA A 47 -1.32 1.62 -20.74
CA ALA A 47 -1.05 1.09 -22.08
C ALA A 47 -0.85 -0.45 -22.11
N ASP A 48 -0.46 -1.07 -21.02
CA ASP A 48 -0.30 -2.53 -20.95
C ASP A 48 -1.65 -3.27 -20.85
N GLY A 49 -2.71 -2.55 -20.52
CA GLY A 49 -4.09 -3.01 -20.52
C GLY A 49 -4.47 -3.97 -19.38
N PRO A 50 -5.68 -4.53 -19.43
CA PRO A 50 -6.29 -5.27 -18.31
C PRO A 50 -5.50 -6.52 -17.90
N THR A 51 -4.77 -7.15 -18.81
CA THR A 51 -3.97 -8.35 -18.48
C THR A 51 -2.73 -8.05 -17.63
N HIS A 52 -2.32 -6.80 -17.53
CA HIS A 52 -1.15 -6.36 -16.76
C HIS A 52 -1.52 -5.48 -15.57
N ALA A 53 -2.80 -5.15 -15.41
CA ALA A 53 -3.28 -4.35 -14.29
C ALA A 53 -3.03 -5.05 -12.93
N GLY A 54 -2.36 -4.35 -12.03
CA GLY A 54 -1.97 -4.85 -10.71
C GLY A 54 -2.94 -4.38 -9.63
N LEU A 55 -4.21 -4.77 -9.75
CA LEU A 55 -5.30 -4.21 -8.95
C LEU A 55 -5.73 -5.05 -7.75
N TYR A 56 -5.08 -6.20 -7.51
CA TYR A 56 -5.57 -7.17 -6.53
C TYR A 56 -4.54 -7.54 -5.47
N ASP A 57 -3.30 -7.09 -5.60
CA ASP A 57 -2.18 -7.50 -4.76
C ASP A 57 -2.37 -7.11 -3.28
N LEU A 58 -2.90 -5.93 -2.97
CA LEU A 58 -3.20 -5.58 -1.59
C LEU A 58 -4.25 -6.52 -1.00
N SER A 59 -5.29 -6.84 -1.76
CA SER A 59 -6.39 -7.70 -1.30
C SER A 59 -5.92 -9.11 -0.98
N PHE A 60 -5.14 -9.75 -1.85
CA PHE A 60 -4.72 -11.13 -1.63
C PHE A 60 -3.46 -11.27 -0.74
N LEU A 61 -2.61 -10.24 -0.62
CA LEU A 61 -1.43 -10.30 0.25
C LEU A 61 -1.77 -10.01 1.72
N ARG A 62 -2.70 -9.09 1.99
CA ARG A 62 -2.99 -8.68 3.36
C ARG A 62 -3.62 -9.78 4.23
N CYS A 63 -4.27 -10.77 3.65
CA CYS A 63 -4.84 -11.89 4.40
C CYS A 63 -3.82 -12.99 4.74
N VAL A 64 -2.65 -13.00 4.09
CA VAL A 64 -1.63 -14.03 4.31
C VAL A 64 -0.90 -13.82 5.64
N PRO A 65 -0.81 -14.82 6.54
CA PRO A 65 -0.07 -14.70 7.78
C PRO A 65 1.41 -14.34 7.58
N ASN A 66 2.02 -13.71 8.56
CA ASN A 66 3.43 -13.29 8.59
C ASN A 66 3.85 -12.24 7.55
N MET A 67 3.07 -12.01 6.49
CA MET A 67 3.41 -11.03 5.46
C MET A 67 3.44 -9.60 5.98
N ILE A 68 4.48 -8.87 5.64
CA ILE A 68 4.52 -7.40 5.66
C ILE A 68 4.12 -6.90 4.27
N VAL A 69 3.19 -5.95 4.20
CA VAL A 69 2.73 -5.36 2.93
C VAL A 69 2.88 -3.85 2.99
N ALA A 70 3.75 -3.31 2.15
CA ALA A 70 4.09 -1.89 2.09
C ALA A 70 3.75 -1.29 0.71
N ALA A 71 3.30 -0.03 0.73
CA ALA A 71 2.92 0.74 -0.45
C ALA A 71 3.56 2.14 -0.35
N PRO A 72 4.73 2.36 -0.98
CA PRO A 72 5.41 3.64 -0.97
C PRO A 72 4.67 4.72 -1.77
N SER A 73 4.70 5.95 -1.28
CA SER A 73 4.05 7.11 -1.91
C SER A 73 4.88 7.76 -3.01
N ASP A 74 6.19 7.63 -2.95
CA ASP A 74 7.14 8.23 -3.89
C ASP A 74 8.44 7.40 -3.96
N GLU A 75 9.42 7.86 -4.73
CA GLU A 75 10.68 7.16 -4.97
C GLU A 75 11.52 7.01 -3.69
N ASN A 76 11.52 8.05 -2.84
CA ASN A 76 12.27 8.00 -1.58
C ASN A 76 11.61 7.05 -0.58
N GLU A 77 10.29 7.10 -0.46
CA GLU A 77 9.52 6.13 0.35
C GLU A 77 9.71 4.71 -0.18
N CYS A 78 9.80 4.51 -1.52
CA CYS A 78 10.07 3.22 -2.11
C CYS A 78 11.44 2.68 -1.64
N ARG A 79 12.48 3.49 -1.69
CA ARG A 79 13.80 3.13 -1.18
C ARG A 79 13.78 2.79 0.32
N LEU A 80 13.16 3.64 1.14
CA LEU A 80 13.04 3.43 2.59
C LEU A 80 12.29 2.14 2.92
N LEU A 81 11.17 1.88 2.24
CA LEU A 81 10.36 0.69 2.50
C LEU A 81 11.01 -0.59 1.97
N LEU A 82 11.72 -0.53 0.83
CA LEU A 82 12.55 -1.65 0.35
C LEU A 82 13.66 -1.97 1.35
N SER A 83 14.40 -0.97 1.84
CA SER A 83 15.44 -1.14 2.86
C SER A 83 14.86 -1.71 4.16
N THR A 84 13.74 -1.17 4.63
CA THR A 84 13.05 -1.63 5.84
C THR A 84 12.60 -3.08 5.71
N CYS A 85 11.93 -3.42 4.62
CA CYS A 85 11.40 -4.76 4.39
C CYS A 85 12.51 -5.80 4.13
N TYR A 86 13.62 -5.38 3.50
CA TYR A 86 14.78 -6.26 3.31
C TYR A 86 15.46 -6.61 4.64
N GLN A 87 15.49 -5.68 5.60
CA GLN A 87 16.07 -5.91 6.91
C GLN A 87 15.14 -6.68 7.86
N ALA A 88 13.85 -6.73 7.56
CA ALA A 88 12.89 -7.51 8.34
C ALA A 88 13.21 -9.01 8.29
N ASP A 89 12.98 -9.69 9.40
CA ASP A 89 13.12 -11.15 9.52
C ASP A 89 11.76 -11.84 9.30
N ALA A 90 11.11 -11.46 8.21
CA ALA A 90 9.79 -11.95 7.82
C ALA A 90 9.58 -11.76 6.31
N PRO A 91 8.64 -12.50 5.70
CA PRO A 91 8.27 -12.26 4.31
C PRO A 91 7.63 -10.89 4.15
N ALA A 92 8.05 -10.16 3.12
CA ALA A 92 7.60 -8.80 2.88
C ALA A 92 7.32 -8.53 1.40
N ALA A 93 6.34 -7.70 1.12
CA ALA A 93 6.05 -7.18 -0.21
C ALA A 93 6.06 -5.66 -0.20
N VAL A 94 6.80 -5.05 -1.11
CA VAL A 94 6.76 -3.63 -1.41
C VAL A 94 6.21 -3.48 -2.81
N ARG A 95 5.02 -2.85 -2.93
CA ARG A 95 4.32 -2.69 -4.21
C ARG A 95 4.43 -1.27 -4.72
N TYR A 96 4.82 -1.08 -5.97
CA TYR A 96 5.00 0.22 -6.60
C TYR A 96 4.47 0.25 -8.04
N PRO A 97 4.02 1.44 -8.53
CA PRO A 97 3.38 1.56 -9.83
C PRO A 97 4.40 1.52 -10.99
N ARG A 98 3.88 1.32 -12.19
CA ARG A 98 4.58 1.58 -13.44
C ARG A 98 4.58 3.07 -13.75
N GLY A 99 5.69 3.60 -14.20
CA GLY A 99 5.78 4.97 -14.72
C GLY A 99 6.90 5.79 -14.12
N THR A 100 6.86 7.07 -14.40
CA THR A 100 7.79 8.05 -13.81
C THR A 100 7.25 8.44 -12.45
N GLY A 101 8.11 8.46 -11.45
CA GLY A 101 7.74 8.90 -10.11
C GLY A 101 7.47 10.40 -10.02
N THR A 102 7.25 10.86 -8.81
CA THR A 102 6.93 12.27 -8.51
C THR A 102 8.14 13.21 -8.63
N GLY A 103 9.35 12.65 -8.74
CA GLY A 103 10.61 13.38 -8.72
C GLY A 103 11.07 13.71 -7.29
N ALA A 104 10.64 12.93 -6.30
CA ALA A 104 11.10 13.09 -4.93
C ALA A 104 12.61 12.84 -4.83
N PRO A 105 13.36 13.71 -4.10
CA PRO A 105 14.77 13.47 -3.86
C PRO A 105 14.98 12.15 -3.12
N VAL A 106 15.82 11.28 -3.67
CA VAL A 106 16.13 9.98 -3.07
C VAL A 106 17.40 10.09 -2.23
N SER A 107 17.32 9.71 -0.96
CA SER A 107 18.50 9.66 -0.06
C SER A 107 19.49 8.58 -0.50
N ASP A 108 20.78 8.81 -0.30
CA ASP A 108 21.82 7.80 -0.55
C ASP A 108 21.93 6.79 0.60
N ASP A 109 21.36 7.09 1.76
CA ASP A 109 21.45 6.25 2.94
C ASP A 109 20.42 5.11 2.92
N LEU A 110 20.80 3.93 3.41
CA LEU A 110 19.93 2.77 3.58
C LEU A 110 19.20 2.83 4.94
N GLU A 111 18.51 3.93 5.15
CA GLU A 111 17.70 4.11 6.35
C GLU A 111 16.49 3.14 6.38
N THR A 112 15.95 2.95 7.57
CA THR A 112 14.75 2.16 7.81
C THR A 112 13.72 2.96 8.58
N VAL A 113 12.47 2.56 8.44
CA VAL A 113 11.36 3.15 9.19
C VAL A 113 10.70 2.09 10.07
N ALA A 114 9.95 2.53 11.09
CA ALA A 114 9.22 1.60 11.94
C ALA A 114 8.13 0.89 11.13
N ILE A 115 8.16 -0.44 11.10
CA ILE A 115 7.18 -1.28 10.41
C ILE A 115 5.79 -1.03 11.00
N GLY A 116 4.79 -0.87 10.14
CA GLY A 116 3.41 -0.64 10.53
C GLY A 116 3.15 0.78 11.06
N LYS A 117 4.01 1.75 10.71
CA LYS A 117 3.83 3.17 11.08
C LYS A 117 3.62 4.05 9.88
N GLY A 118 2.48 4.76 9.91
CA GLY A 118 2.18 5.84 8.98
C GLY A 118 2.72 7.18 9.46
N ILE A 119 2.70 8.18 8.58
CA ILE A 119 3.09 9.55 8.86
C ILE A 119 2.01 10.54 8.40
N ILE A 120 1.89 11.67 9.09
CA ILE A 120 1.05 12.78 8.64
C ILE A 120 1.87 13.62 7.66
N ARG A 121 1.40 13.71 6.42
CA ARG A 121 2.02 14.55 5.37
C ARG A 121 1.46 15.97 5.36
N ARG A 122 0.23 16.14 5.79
CA ARG A 122 -0.45 17.42 5.91
C ARG A 122 -1.43 17.40 7.07
N GLN A 123 -1.47 18.47 7.85
CA GLN A 123 -2.50 18.71 8.86
C GLN A 123 -3.65 19.53 8.24
N GLY A 124 -4.86 19.22 8.62
CA GLY A 124 -6.08 19.94 8.26
C GLY A 124 -7.15 19.72 9.32
N GLU A 125 -8.41 19.94 8.97
CA GLU A 125 -9.50 19.94 9.94
C GLU A 125 -10.47 18.79 9.66
N LYS A 126 -11.67 19.05 9.25
CA LYS A 126 -12.85 18.14 9.24
C LYS A 126 -12.65 16.78 8.58
N THR A 127 -11.82 16.69 7.55
CA THR A 127 -11.65 15.46 6.75
C THR A 127 -10.23 14.93 6.87
N ALA A 128 -10.08 13.62 7.08
CA ALA A 128 -8.79 12.95 7.01
C ALA A 128 -8.74 11.98 5.83
N PHE A 129 -7.77 12.18 4.94
CA PHE A 129 -7.39 11.20 3.92
C PHE A 129 -6.41 10.20 4.54
N ILE A 130 -6.76 8.93 4.47
CA ILE A 130 -5.92 7.79 4.81
C ILE A 130 -5.46 7.19 3.49
N ALA A 131 -4.27 7.58 3.03
CA ALA A 131 -3.80 7.32 1.69
C ALA A 131 -2.72 6.24 1.66
N PHE A 132 -2.73 5.42 0.60
CA PHE A 132 -1.81 4.31 0.39
C PHE A 132 -1.11 4.44 -0.96
N GLY A 133 0.23 4.36 -0.95
CA GLY A 133 1.05 4.33 -2.15
C GLY A 133 0.93 5.59 -3.01
N SER A 134 0.86 5.41 -4.31
CA SER A 134 0.73 6.45 -5.33
C SER A 134 -0.40 7.45 -5.08
N MET A 135 -1.42 7.04 -4.32
CA MET A 135 -2.59 7.90 -4.05
C MET A 135 -2.36 8.98 -2.99
N VAL A 136 -1.19 9.01 -2.34
CA VAL A 136 -0.81 10.09 -1.41
C VAL A 136 -0.67 11.43 -2.13
N ALA A 137 -0.04 11.46 -3.30
CA ALA A 137 0.17 12.70 -4.05
C ALA A 137 -1.17 13.31 -4.54
N PRO A 138 -2.10 12.59 -5.16
CA PRO A 138 -3.44 13.11 -5.46
C PRO A 138 -4.21 13.56 -4.21
N ALA A 139 -4.12 12.80 -3.11
CA ALA A 139 -4.77 13.19 -1.86
C ALA A 139 -4.26 14.52 -1.32
N LEU A 140 -2.95 14.79 -1.38
CA LEU A 140 -2.35 16.06 -0.98
C LEU A 140 -2.89 17.23 -1.82
N ALA A 141 -2.97 17.05 -3.14
CA ALA A 141 -3.48 18.08 -4.05
C ALA A 141 -4.95 18.45 -3.77
N VAL A 142 -5.79 17.47 -3.41
CA VAL A 142 -7.18 17.70 -3.02
C VAL A 142 -7.28 18.31 -1.62
N ALA A 143 -6.45 17.83 -0.70
CA ALA A 143 -6.44 18.27 0.69
C ALA A 143 -6.10 19.73 0.86
N GLU A 144 -5.29 20.33 -0.02
CA GLU A 144 -5.03 21.77 -0.04
C GLU A 144 -6.33 22.59 -0.21
N LYS A 145 -7.19 22.15 -1.13
CA LYS A 145 -8.46 22.83 -1.44
C LYS A 145 -9.51 22.64 -0.34
N LEU A 146 -9.49 21.49 0.33
CA LEU A 146 -10.47 21.12 1.35
C LEU A 146 -10.01 21.43 2.78
N ASN A 147 -8.81 21.93 2.97
CA ASN A 147 -8.15 22.03 4.28
C ASN A 147 -8.22 20.71 5.06
N ALA A 148 -7.92 19.58 4.39
CA ALA A 148 -7.99 18.26 4.97
C ALA A 148 -6.62 17.75 5.46
N THR A 149 -6.64 16.82 6.42
CA THR A 149 -5.46 16.06 6.85
C THR A 149 -5.14 14.97 5.83
N VAL A 150 -3.86 14.69 5.58
CA VAL A 150 -3.41 13.54 4.79
C VAL A 150 -2.43 12.72 5.58
N ALA A 151 -2.75 11.45 5.78
CA ALA A 151 -1.87 10.43 6.32
C ALA A 151 -1.38 9.52 5.20
N ASP A 152 -0.07 9.38 5.08
CA ASP A 152 0.59 8.36 4.29
C ASP A 152 0.78 7.13 5.17
N MET A 153 0.05 6.07 4.88
CA MET A 153 0.04 4.89 5.74
C MET A 153 1.27 4.01 5.59
N ARG A 154 2.00 4.12 4.49
CA ARG A 154 3.20 3.31 4.20
C ARG A 154 2.95 1.80 4.18
N PHE A 155 2.25 1.28 5.19
CA PHE A 155 1.99 -0.15 5.37
C PHE A 155 0.48 -0.44 5.36
N VAL A 156 0.10 -1.46 4.61
CA VAL A 156 -1.25 -2.05 4.66
C VAL A 156 -1.29 -3.15 5.70
N LYS A 157 -0.14 -3.82 5.91
CA LYS A 157 0.04 -4.85 6.94
C LYS A 157 1.49 -4.87 7.48
N PRO A 158 1.70 -4.78 8.80
CA PRO A 158 0.69 -4.39 9.78
C PRO A 158 0.23 -2.95 9.54
N ILE A 159 -1.04 -2.67 9.79
CA ILE A 159 -1.59 -1.32 9.64
C ILE A 159 -1.40 -0.49 10.93
N ASP A 160 -1.22 0.82 10.82
CA ASP A 160 -1.14 1.70 12.00
C ASP A 160 -2.53 1.98 12.60
N GLU A 161 -3.03 1.02 13.38
CA GLU A 161 -4.31 1.14 14.08
C GLU A 161 -4.37 2.42 14.93
N GLY A 162 -3.27 2.75 15.62
CA GLY A 162 -3.22 3.93 16.48
C GLY A 162 -3.38 5.25 15.72
N LEU A 163 -2.80 5.36 14.52
CA LEU A 163 -2.98 6.52 13.65
C LEU A 163 -4.43 6.60 13.15
N ILE A 164 -5.01 5.50 12.69
CA ILE A 164 -6.39 5.44 12.21
C ILE A 164 -7.36 5.89 13.32
N ILE A 165 -7.19 5.36 14.53
CA ILE A 165 -8.04 5.70 15.68
C ILE A 165 -7.96 7.20 15.98
N ARG A 166 -6.74 7.76 16.07
CA ARG A 166 -6.56 9.21 16.31
C ARG A 166 -7.23 10.06 15.24
N LEU A 167 -7.07 9.70 13.97
CA LEU A 167 -7.71 10.41 12.87
C LEU A 167 -9.23 10.32 12.93
N ALA A 168 -9.77 9.15 13.24
CA ALA A 168 -11.22 8.97 13.39
C ALA A 168 -11.79 9.74 14.57
N GLN A 169 -11.03 9.92 15.65
CA GLN A 169 -11.47 10.69 16.82
C GLN A 169 -11.41 12.21 16.59
N SER A 170 -10.46 12.69 15.79
CA SER A 170 -10.20 14.11 15.58
C SER A 170 -10.85 14.71 14.33
N HIS A 171 -11.43 13.91 13.44
CA HIS A 171 -12.06 14.37 12.19
C HIS A 171 -13.49 13.88 12.07
N ASP A 172 -14.31 14.62 11.33
CA ASP A 172 -15.71 14.28 11.09
C ASP A 172 -15.86 13.19 10.02
N TYR A 173 -15.00 13.19 9.01
CA TYR A 173 -15.05 12.31 7.83
C TYR A 173 -13.69 11.66 7.58
N ILE A 174 -13.74 10.40 7.18
CA ILE A 174 -12.57 9.64 6.73
C ILE A 174 -12.73 9.35 5.24
N VAL A 175 -11.66 9.52 4.49
CA VAL A 175 -11.57 9.11 3.08
C VAL A 175 -10.36 8.19 2.94
N THR A 176 -10.54 6.97 2.47
CA THR A 176 -9.41 6.10 2.12
C THR A 176 -9.12 6.19 0.63
N THR A 177 -7.85 6.16 0.25
CA THR A 177 -7.45 6.18 -1.16
C THR A 177 -6.39 5.15 -1.45
N GLU A 178 -6.66 4.29 -2.42
CA GLU A 178 -5.76 3.22 -2.86
C GLU A 178 -5.89 2.96 -4.37
N GLU A 179 -4.81 2.53 -5.00
CA GLU A 179 -4.81 2.10 -6.40
C GLU A 179 -4.88 0.56 -6.46
N ASN A 180 -5.96 0.02 -5.91
CA ASN A 180 -6.30 -1.39 -5.81
C ASN A 180 -7.83 -1.53 -5.86
N ALA A 181 -8.36 -2.72 -6.13
CA ALA A 181 -9.79 -2.98 -5.99
C ALA A 181 -10.28 -2.62 -4.59
N GLU A 182 -11.43 -1.94 -4.49
CA GLU A 182 -12.00 -1.55 -3.19
C GLU A 182 -12.26 -2.76 -2.29
N GLN A 183 -12.71 -3.88 -2.90
CA GLN A 183 -13.05 -5.09 -2.16
C GLN A 183 -11.79 -5.75 -1.58
N GLY A 184 -11.74 -5.80 -0.26
CA GLY A 184 -10.64 -6.44 0.47
C GLY A 184 -9.31 -5.68 0.43
N GLY A 185 -9.26 -4.48 -0.14
CA GLY A 185 -8.07 -3.64 -0.23
C GLY A 185 -7.68 -2.96 1.09
N ALA A 186 -6.89 -1.90 0.98
CA ALA A 186 -6.40 -1.14 2.13
C ALA A 186 -7.52 -0.35 2.83
N GLY A 187 -8.50 0.17 2.09
CA GLY A 187 -9.69 0.81 2.66
C GLY A 187 -10.51 -0.17 3.51
N SER A 188 -10.65 -1.42 3.06
CA SER A 188 -11.26 -2.48 3.88
C SER A 188 -10.51 -2.72 5.18
N ALA A 189 -9.17 -2.68 5.18
CA ALA A 189 -8.37 -2.80 6.41
C ALA A 189 -8.63 -1.66 7.39
N VAL A 190 -8.84 -0.44 6.89
CA VAL A 190 -9.23 0.72 7.74
C VAL A 190 -10.59 0.47 8.38
N LEU A 191 -11.58 0.00 7.61
CA LEU A 191 -12.91 -0.32 8.15
C LEU A 191 -12.86 -1.43 9.21
N GLU A 192 -12.04 -2.45 9.02
CA GLU A 192 -11.82 -3.52 10.01
C GLU A 192 -11.25 -2.97 11.31
N VAL A 193 -10.30 -2.02 11.26
CA VAL A 193 -9.77 -1.35 12.46
C VAL A 193 -10.87 -0.57 13.17
N LEU A 194 -11.64 0.25 12.44
CA LEU A 194 -12.73 1.03 13.03
C LEU A 194 -13.78 0.12 13.69
N ALA A 195 -14.18 -0.95 13.02
CA ALA A 195 -15.12 -1.93 13.53
C ALA A 195 -14.59 -2.65 14.79
N LYS A 196 -13.33 -3.09 14.78
CA LYS A 196 -12.65 -3.73 15.92
C LYS A 196 -12.66 -2.85 17.17
N HIS A 197 -12.55 -1.55 17.00
CA HIS A 197 -12.54 -0.59 18.11
C HIS A 197 -13.90 0.07 18.38
N GLY A 198 -14.99 -0.38 17.74
CA GLY A 198 -16.35 0.14 17.92
C GLY A 198 -16.51 1.61 17.50
N ILE A 199 -15.68 2.07 16.57
CA ILE A 199 -15.71 3.45 16.07
C ILE A 199 -16.66 3.55 14.88
N CYS A 200 -17.75 4.31 15.05
CA CYS A 200 -18.69 4.59 13.96
C CYS A 200 -18.38 5.97 13.36
N LYS A 201 -17.91 6.00 12.12
CA LYS A 201 -17.57 7.22 11.36
C LYS A 201 -18.06 7.09 9.92
N PRO A 202 -18.46 8.20 9.28
CA PRO A 202 -18.62 8.24 7.83
C PRO A 202 -17.28 7.99 7.14
N VAL A 203 -17.20 6.95 6.33
CA VAL A 203 -16.01 6.60 5.56
C VAL A 203 -16.38 6.53 4.08
N LEU A 204 -15.63 7.25 3.25
CA LEU A 204 -15.67 7.12 1.80
C LEU A 204 -14.45 6.28 1.37
N LEU A 205 -14.71 5.16 0.70
CA LEU A 205 -13.67 4.35 0.08
C LEU A 205 -13.45 4.86 -1.35
N LEU A 206 -12.21 5.11 -1.72
CA LEU A 206 -11.78 5.44 -3.08
C LEU A 206 -10.70 4.45 -3.50
N GLY A 207 -11.09 3.55 -4.38
CA GLY A 207 -10.26 2.53 -5.00
C GLY A 207 -10.73 2.29 -6.42
N VAL A 208 -10.25 1.23 -7.03
CA VAL A 208 -10.70 0.82 -8.37
C VAL A 208 -12.03 0.08 -8.24
N ALA A 209 -13.03 0.56 -8.98
CA ALA A 209 -14.37 -0.02 -8.99
C ALA A 209 -14.37 -1.46 -9.51
N ASP A 210 -15.45 -2.20 -9.24
CA ASP A 210 -15.66 -3.57 -9.70
C ASP A 210 -15.95 -3.63 -11.22
N THR A 211 -14.95 -3.21 -11.99
CA THR A 211 -14.99 -3.19 -13.45
C THR A 211 -13.61 -3.55 -14.02
N VAL A 212 -13.58 -4.09 -15.23
CA VAL A 212 -12.32 -4.33 -15.95
C VAL A 212 -11.76 -2.98 -16.42
N THR A 213 -10.53 -2.67 -16.02
CA THR A 213 -9.83 -1.45 -16.45
C THR A 213 -9.27 -1.67 -17.85
N GLU A 214 -9.73 -0.89 -18.81
CA GLU A 214 -9.33 -0.97 -20.22
C GLU A 214 -7.94 -0.37 -20.48
N HIS A 215 -7.47 -0.49 -21.73
CA HIS A 215 -6.28 0.21 -22.20
C HIS A 215 -6.51 1.71 -22.23
N GLY A 216 -5.51 2.48 -21.82
CA GLY A 216 -5.61 3.93 -21.91
C GLY A 216 -4.45 4.67 -21.29
N ASP A 217 -4.58 5.97 -21.23
CA ASP A 217 -3.69 6.81 -20.45
C ASP A 217 -4.02 6.61 -18.95
N PRO A 218 -3.05 6.21 -18.10
CA PRO A 218 -3.30 5.98 -16.67
C PRO A 218 -3.93 7.17 -15.94
N LYS A 219 -3.72 8.40 -16.46
CA LYS A 219 -4.31 9.63 -15.89
C LYS A 219 -5.78 9.83 -16.24
N LYS A 220 -6.31 9.04 -17.18
CA LYS A 220 -7.70 9.14 -17.64
C LYS A 220 -8.54 7.95 -17.20
N LEU A 221 -7.88 6.86 -16.80
CA LEU A 221 -8.49 5.65 -16.25
C LEU A 221 -8.73 5.80 -14.74
#